data_1fe529e046d50f24a144212926731c4a
#
_entry.id   1fe529e046d50f24a144212926731c4a
#
_cell.length_a   1.000
_cell.length_b   1.000
_cell.length_c   1.000
_cell.angle_alpha   90.00
_cell.angle_beta   90.00
_cell.angle_gamma   90.00
#
_symmetry.space_group_name_H-M   'P 1'
#
loop_
_entity.id
_entity.type
_entity.pdbx_description
1 polymer ?
#
loop_
_entity_poly.entity_id
_entity_poly.type
_entity_poly.pdbx_seq_one_letter_code
_entity_poly.pdbx_strand_id
1 'polypeptide(L)'
;FHGHGNYSYDISKVVLERLRFDTATKQEVLDLVLYHDTVIEPTTKTVRRWLCKIGERRFSQLLDVRMADIKAHAEGTQESRIERCVALGVLMAEILEQEKCFSLKDLAINGKDIISLGVPQGKQIGVILHELLEEVILDTLPNEHDVLLRKAVGLIERT
;
A
#
# COMPACT_ATOMS: atom_id res chain seq x y z
N PHE A 1 -20.79 -2.50 -13.90
CA PHE A 1 -20.31 -1.10 -13.85
C PHE A 1 -18.84 -1.06 -13.51
N HIS A 2 -17.97 -1.28 -14.52
CA HIS A 2 -16.52 -1.11 -14.32
C HIS A 2 -16.17 0.38 -14.22
N GLY A 3 -15.33 0.75 -13.24
CA GLY A 3 -14.80 2.12 -13.10
C GLY A 3 -15.64 3.06 -12.22
N HIS A 4 -16.68 2.57 -11.54
CA HIS A 4 -17.48 3.42 -10.65
C HIS A 4 -16.69 3.98 -9.45
N GLY A 5 -15.59 3.34 -9.06
CA GLY A 5 -14.72 3.80 -7.98
C GLY A 5 -14.15 5.21 -8.21
N ASN A 6 -13.69 5.51 -9.43
CA ASN A 6 -13.19 6.85 -9.76
C ASN A 6 -14.30 7.91 -9.72
N TYR A 7 -15.47 7.60 -10.28
CA TYR A 7 -16.61 8.50 -10.26
C TYR A 7 -17.12 8.76 -8.83
N SER A 8 -17.21 7.70 -8.02
CA SER A 8 -17.57 7.81 -6.61
C SER A 8 -16.51 8.60 -5.81
N TYR A 9 -15.24 8.46 -6.14
CA TYR A 9 -14.14 9.24 -5.56
C TYR A 9 -14.34 10.74 -5.79
N ASP A 10 -14.61 11.17 -7.03
CA ASP A 10 -14.79 12.60 -7.37
C ASP A 10 -16.00 13.20 -6.65
N ILE A 11 -17.13 12.48 -6.61
CA ILE A 11 -18.32 12.90 -5.86
C ILE A 11 -18.00 13.01 -4.36
N SER A 12 -17.39 11.97 -3.79
CA SER A 12 -17.07 11.93 -2.36
C SER A 12 -16.13 13.07 -1.97
N LYS A 13 -15.15 13.41 -2.81
CA LYS A 13 -14.23 14.52 -2.60
C LYS A 13 -14.98 15.85 -2.45
N VAL A 14 -15.88 16.16 -3.38
CA VAL A 14 -16.70 17.39 -3.34
C VAL A 14 -17.58 17.42 -2.09
N VAL A 15 -18.22 16.30 -1.75
CA VAL A 15 -19.10 16.20 -0.57
C VAL A 15 -18.32 16.41 0.72
N LEU A 16 -17.17 15.74 0.89
CA LEU A 16 -16.33 15.84 2.09
C LEU A 16 -15.72 17.24 2.25
N GLU A 17 -15.37 17.91 1.15
CA GLU A 17 -14.92 19.31 1.16
C GLU A 17 -16.05 20.26 1.61
N ARG A 18 -17.25 20.10 1.06
CA ARG A 18 -18.42 20.90 1.44
C ARG A 18 -18.80 20.71 2.90
N LEU A 19 -18.68 19.49 3.42
CA LEU A 19 -18.94 19.16 4.82
C LEU A 19 -17.78 19.53 5.76
N ARG A 20 -16.69 20.08 5.24
CA ARG A 20 -15.52 20.55 5.98
C ARG A 20 -14.85 19.48 6.85
N PHE A 21 -14.82 18.23 6.38
CA PHE A 21 -14.02 17.20 7.03
C PHE A 21 -12.52 17.59 7.02
N ASP A 22 -11.78 17.17 8.05
CA ASP A 22 -10.33 17.35 8.10
C ASP A 22 -9.63 16.54 6.99
N THR A 23 -8.38 16.92 6.69
CA THR A 23 -7.62 16.33 5.57
C THR A 23 -7.35 14.83 5.76
N ALA A 24 -7.11 14.39 7.02
CA ALA A 24 -6.81 12.98 7.30
C ALA A 24 -8.05 12.11 7.06
N THR A 25 -9.20 12.54 7.61
CA THR A 25 -10.49 11.85 7.40
C THR A 25 -10.88 11.82 5.92
N LYS A 26 -10.70 12.95 5.20
CA LYS A 26 -10.97 12.99 3.76
C LYS A 26 -10.14 11.97 3.00
N GLN A 27 -8.84 11.91 3.25
CA GLN A 27 -7.96 10.96 2.57
C GLN A 27 -8.33 9.51 2.88
N GLU A 28 -8.65 9.21 4.14
CA GLU A 28 -9.07 7.88 4.56
C GLU A 28 -10.34 7.41 3.83
N VAL A 29 -11.37 8.23 3.80
CA VAL A 29 -12.63 7.91 3.12
C VAL A 29 -12.42 7.79 1.60
N LEU A 30 -11.63 8.69 1.00
CA LEU A 30 -11.36 8.67 -0.43
C LEU A 30 -10.58 7.42 -0.87
N ASP A 31 -9.60 6.97 -0.06
CA ASP A 31 -8.89 5.72 -0.31
C ASP A 31 -9.83 4.51 -0.27
N LEU A 32 -10.71 4.44 0.73
CA LEU A 32 -11.69 3.35 0.85
C LEU A 32 -12.68 3.34 -0.33
N VAL A 33 -13.20 4.51 -0.71
CA VAL A 33 -14.11 4.65 -1.86
C VAL A 33 -13.41 4.27 -3.16
N LEU A 34 -12.15 4.65 -3.34
CA LEU A 34 -11.39 4.36 -4.57
C LEU A 34 -11.11 2.86 -4.73
N TYR A 35 -10.79 2.19 -3.62
CA TYR A 35 -10.24 0.83 -3.66
C TYR A 35 -11.23 -0.28 -3.30
N HIS A 36 -12.47 0.03 -2.86
CA HIS A 36 -13.40 -1.00 -2.39
C HIS A 36 -13.71 -2.09 -3.43
N ASP A 37 -13.75 -1.74 -4.71
CA ASP A 37 -14.05 -2.67 -5.81
C ASP A 37 -12.79 -3.16 -6.57
N THR A 38 -11.59 -2.76 -6.12
CA THR A 38 -10.34 -3.19 -6.77
C THR A 38 -10.11 -4.68 -6.53
N VAL A 39 -9.83 -5.44 -7.60
CA VAL A 39 -9.45 -6.86 -7.45
C VAL A 39 -8.07 -6.94 -6.80
N ILE A 40 -8.02 -7.57 -5.62
CA ILE A 40 -6.80 -7.80 -4.86
C ILE A 40 -6.60 -9.31 -4.75
N GLU A 41 -5.55 -9.83 -5.38
CA GLU A 41 -5.21 -11.24 -5.28
C GLU A 41 -4.60 -11.57 -3.91
N PRO A 42 -5.05 -12.66 -3.23
CA PRO A 42 -4.57 -13.03 -1.91
C PRO A 42 -3.18 -13.69 -1.98
N THR A 43 -2.16 -12.87 -2.22
CA THR A 43 -0.76 -13.29 -2.20
C THR A 43 0.03 -12.40 -1.22
N THR A 44 1.05 -12.97 -0.56
CA THR A 44 1.93 -12.23 0.35
C THR A 44 2.48 -10.97 -0.29
N LYS A 45 2.95 -11.07 -1.54
CA LYS A 45 3.46 -9.95 -2.33
C LYS A 45 2.42 -8.82 -2.48
N THR A 46 1.20 -9.18 -2.85
CA THR A 46 0.12 -8.21 -3.07
C THR A 46 -0.28 -7.54 -1.76
N VAL A 47 -0.44 -8.32 -0.68
CA VAL A 47 -0.81 -7.78 0.64
C VAL A 47 0.27 -6.83 1.16
N ARG A 48 1.57 -7.18 1.05
CA ARG A 48 2.67 -6.28 1.43
C ARG A 48 2.63 -4.96 0.66
N ARG A 49 2.39 -4.99 -0.65
CA ARG A 49 2.24 -3.76 -1.45
C ARG A 49 1.08 -2.89 -0.98
N TRP A 50 -0.04 -3.49 -0.62
CA TRP A 50 -1.19 -2.77 -0.10
C TRP A 50 -0.92 -2.18 1.29
N LEU A 51 -0.25 -2.92 2.18
CA LEU A 51 0.19 -2.42 3.48
C LEU A 51 1.14 -1.23 3.34
N CYS A 52 2.07 -1.28 2.39
CA CYS A 52 2.95 -0.15 2.06
C CYS A 52 2.16 1.04 1.49
N LYS A 53 1.19 0.80 0.61
CA LYS A 53 0.45 1.83 -0.13
C LYS A 53 -0.50 2.65 0.74
N ILE A 54 -1.29 1.99 1.58
CA ILE A 54 -2.35 2.64 2.37
C ILE A 54 -2.18 2.47 3.89
N GLY A 55 -1.25 1.64 4.33
CA GLY A 55 -1.01 1.32 5.73
C GLY A 55 -1.95 0.23 6.27
N GLU A 56 -1.54 -0.36 7.40
CA GLU A 56 -2.25 -1.45 8.07
C GLU A 56 -3.71 -1.09 8.39
N ARG A 57 -3.91 0.02 9.09
CA ARG A 57 -5.24 0.45 9.54
C ARG A 57 -6.22 0.60 8.37
N ARG A 58 -5.81 1.29 7.29
CA ARG A 58 -6.69 1.50 6.14
C ARG A 58 -6.91 0.22 5.35
N PHE A 59 -5.92 -0.66 5.28
CA PHE A 59 -6.10 -1.94 4.61
C PHE A 59 -7.11 -2.81 5.37
N SER A 60 -7.07 -2.85 6.71
CA SER A 60 -8.08 -3.52 7.53
C SER A 60 -9.48 -2.94 7.28
N GLN A 61 -9.63 -1.62 7.33
CA GLN A 61 -10.90 -0.95 7.05
C GLN A 61 -11.39 -1.22 5.62
N LEU A 62 -10.49 -1.31 4.65
CA LEU A 62 -10.84 -1.67 3.27
C LEU A 62 -11.43 -3.08 3.20
N LEU A 63 -10.87 -4.05 3.93
CA LEU A 63 -11.42 -5.40 4.00
C LEU A 63 -12.81 -5.42 4.64
N ASP A 64 -13.06 -4.60 5.69
CA ASP A 64 -14.38 -4.47 6.31
C ASP A 64 -15.42 -3.90 5.34
N VAL A 65 -15.07 -2.82 4.61
CA VAL A 65 -15.94 -2.21 3.59
C VAL A 65 -16.25 -3.22 2.49
N ARG A 66 -15.25 -3.94 2.01
CA ARG A 66 -15.42 -4.99 0.98
C ARG A 66 -16.34 -6.12 1.46
N MET A 67 -16.16 -6.57 2.69
CA MET A 67 -17.01 -7.61 3.28
C MET A 67 -18.45 -7.13 3.40
N ALA A 68 -18.67 -5.88 3.80
CA ALA A 68 -20.02 -5.29 3.85
C ALA A 68 -20.66 -5.18 2.47
N ASP A 69 -19.89 -4.72 1.47
CA ASP A 69 -20.34 -4.65 0.07
C ASP A 69 -20.73 -6.02 -0.49
N ILE A 70 -19.88 -7.04 -0.27
CA ILE A 70 -20.15 -8.41 -0.71
C ILE A 70 -21.48 -8.91 -0.10
N LYS A 71 -21.67 -8.70 1.20
CA LYS A 71 -22.89 -9.13 1.91
C LYS A 71 -24.15 -8.38 1.46
N ALA A 72 -24.01 -7.17 0.92
CA ALA A 72 -25.14 -6.39 0.39
C ALA A 72 -25.59 -6.83 -1.00
N HIS A 73 -24.80 -7.63 -1.72
CA HIS A 73 -25.15 -8.15 -3.03
C HIS A 73 -26.07 -9.38 -2.93
N ALA A 74 -26.80 -9.68 -4.03
CA ALA A 74 -27.72 -10.82 -4.11
C ALA A 74 -26.99 -12.16 -3.91
N GLU A 75 -27.67 -13.11 -3.29
CA GLU A 75 -27.15 -14.47 -3.03
C GLU A 75 -26.74 -15.18 -4.33
N GLY A 76 -25.68 -16.00 -4.23
CA GLY A 76 -25.21 -16.88 -5.31
C GLY A 76 -23.85 -16.53 -5.94
N THR A 77 -23.30 -15.32 -5.69
CA THR A 77 -21.98 -14.92 -6.21
C THR A 77 -20.98 -14.51 -5.10
N GLN A 78 -21.37 -14.71 -3.85
CA GLN A 78 -20.68 -14.13 -2.69
C GLN A 78 -19.53 -15.02 -2.17
N GLU A 79 -19.65 -16.36 -2.25
CA GLU A 79 -18.72 -17.28 -1.57
C GLU A 79 -17.25 -17.04 -1.96
N SER A 80 -16.93 -17.06 -3.23
CA SER A 80 -15.54 -16.84 -3.70
C SER A 80 -15.00 -15.45 -3.37
N ARG A 81 -15.86 -14.44 -3.30
CA ARG A 81 -15.47 -13.07 -2.90
C ARG A 81 -15.22 -12.99 -1.39
N ILE A 82 -16.05 -13.67 -0.58
CA ILE A 82 -15.89 -13.78 0.87
C ILE A 82 -14.58 -14.52 1.18
N GLU A 83 -14.37 -15.70 0.58
CA GLU A 83 -13.14 -16.49 0.75
C GLU A 83 -11.89 -15.67 0.43
N ARG A 84 -11.89 -14.92 -0.67
CA ARG A 84 -10.78 -14.03 -1.03
C ARG A 84 -10.57 -12.93 0.00
N CYS A 85 -11.63 -12.31 0.49
CA CYS A 85 -11.53 -11.26 1.50
C CYS A 85 -10.99 -11.80 2.84
N VAL A 86 -11.43 -12.99 3.25
CA VAL A 86 -10.91 -13.68 4.44
C VAL A 86 -9.44 -14.04 4.26
N ALA A 87 -9.05 -14.60 3.11
CA ALA A 87 -7.67 -14.95 2.82
C ALA A 87 -6.73 -13.72 2.86
N LEU A 88 -7.18 -12.56 2.39
CA LEU A 88 -6.43 -11.31 2.52
C LEU A 88 -6.22 -10.90 3.97
N GLY A 89 -7.24 -11.05 4.84
CA GLY A 89 -7.13 -10.78 6.26
C GLY A 89 -6.16 -11.71 6.99
N VAL A 90 -6.20 -13.01 6.67
CA VAL A 90 -5.26 -14.01 7.21
C VAL A 90 -3.82 -13.68 6.82
N LEU A 91 -3.57 -13.45 5.52
CA LEU A 91 -2.24 -13.07 5.03
C LEU A 91 -1.74 -11.76 5.66
N MET A 92 -2.62 -10.78 5.85
CA MET A 92 -2.27 -9.53 6.54
C MET A 92 -1.79 -9.83 7.97
N ALA A 93 -2.52 -10.64 8.73
CA ALA A 93 -2.14 -11.00 10.11
C ALA A 93 -0.80 -11.72 10.16
N GLU A 94 -0.58 -12.71 9.30
CA GLU A 94 0.67 -13.47 9.20
C GLU A 94 1.86 -12.55 8.86
N ILE A 95 1.67 -11.61 7.93
CA ILE A 95 2.71 -10.67 7.52
C ILE A 95 3.08 -9.71 8.65
N LEU A 96 2.09 -9.20 9.39
CA LEU A 96 2.31 -8.28 10.52
C LEU A 96 3.03 -8.98 11.67
N GLU A 97 2.71 -10.26 11.94
CA GLU A 97 3.39 -11.06 12.96
C GLU A 97 4.88 -11.30 12.62
N GLN A 98 5.23 -11.36 11.35
CA GLN A 98 6.61 -11.54 10.89
C GLN A 98 7.45 -10.27 10.92
N GLU A 99 6.93 -9.14 11.42
CA GLU A 99 7.62 -7.84 11.51
C GLU A 99 8.34 -7.43 10.20
N LYS A 100 7.70 -7.63 9.07
CA LYS A 100 8.29 -7.30 7.77
C LYS A 100 8.29 -5.78 7.51
N CYS A 101 9.29 -5.33 6.74
CA CYS A 101 9.40 -3.96 6.27
C CYS A 101 8.26 -3.58 5.31
N PHE A 102 7.48 -2.52 5.61
CA PHE A 102 6.34 -2.06 4.80
C PHE A 102 6.40 -0.60 4.40
N SER A 103 7.30 0.17 4.98
CA SER A 103 7.43 1.60 4.70
C SER A 103 8.88 2.02 4.57
N LEU A 104 9.12 3.20 4.02
CA LEU A 104 10.46 3.78 3.93
C LEU A 104 11.15 3.94 5.30
N LYS A 105 10.37 4.02 6.39
CA LYS A 105 10.91 4.15 7.75
C LYS A 105 11.47 2.83 8.27
N ASP A 106 11.03 1.71 7.71
CA ASP A 106 11.44 0.37 8.11
C ASP A 106 12.67 -0.11 7.33
N LEU A 107 13.10 0.63 6.30
CA LEU A 107 14.36 0.36 5.60
C LEU A 107 15.56 0.57 6.53
N ALA A 108 16.54 -0.32 6.44
CA ALA A 108 17.81 -0.19 7.17
C ALA A 108 18.69 0.99 6.73
N ILE A 109 18.31 1.70 5.66
CA ILE A 109 18.91 2.95 5.20
C ILE A 109 17.86 4.04 5.03
N ASN A 110 18.30 5.28 4.98
CA ASN A 110 17.45 6.46 4.87
C ASN A 110 18.02 7.50 3.88
N GLY A 111 17.32 8.64 3.74
CA GLY A 111 17.73 9.68 2.79
C GLY A 111 19.13 10.27 3.05
N LYS A 112 19.62 10.25 4.30
CA LYS A 112 20.98 10.76 4.62
C LYS A 112 22.04 9.82 4.06
N ASP A 113 21.78 8.51 4.09
CA ASP A 113 22.67 7.50 3.54
C ASP A 113 22.79 7.69 2.02
N ILE A 114 21.69 7.94 1.33
CA ILE A 114 21.70 8.22 -0.12
C ILE A 114 22.42 9.53 -0.45
N ILE A 115 22.27 10.56 0.38
CA ILE A 115 23.01 11.83 0.23
C ILE A 115 24.53 11.58 0.39
N SER A 116 24.94 10.73 1.33
CA SER A 116 26.35 10.40 1.55
C SER A 116 27.00 9.70 0.35
N LEU A 117 26.19 9.07 -0.51
CA LEU A 117 26.62 8.48 -1.79
C LEU A 117 26.75 9.53 -2.92
N GLY A 118 26.54 10.81 -2.62
CA GLY A 118 26.71 11.90 -3.59
C GLY A 118 25.43 12.31 -4.33
N VAL A 119 24.25 11.74 -3.99
CA VAL A 119 22.98 12.15 -4.59
C VAL A 119 22.53 13.49 -3.99
N PRO A 120 22.27 14.52 -4.82
CA PRO A 120 21.82 15.81 -4.33
C PRO A 120 20.43 15.70 -3.69
N GLN A 121 20.19 16.56 -2.68
CA GLN A 121 18.90 16.60 -2.01
C GLN A 121 17.77 16.91 -3.01
N GLY A 122 16.77 16.02 -3.10
CA GLY A 122 15.66 16.18 -4.05
C GLY A 122 14.83 14.91 -4.24
N LYS A 123 14.00 14.93 -5.27
CA LYS A 123 13.07 13.82 -5.59
C LYS A 123 13.77 12.49 -5.88
N GLN A 124 14.99 12.53 -6.39
CA GLN A 124 15.77 11.34 -6.76
C GLN A 124 16.02 10.42 -5.55
N ILE A 125 16.26 10.99 -4.37
CA ILE A 125 16.41 10.22 -3.12
C ILE A 125 15.17 9.37 -2.85
N GLY A 126 13.99 9.98 -2.99
CA GLY A 126 12.72 9.29 -2.80
C GLY A 126 12.53 8.14 -3.81
N VAL A 127 12.90 8.36 -5.06
CA VAL A 127 12.82 7.32 -6.11
C VAL A 127 13.69 6.12 -5.76
N ILE A 128 14.96 6.35 -5.40
CA ILE A 128 15.90 5.29 -5.02
C ILE A 128 15.39 4.50 -3.81
N LEU A 129 14.95 5.21 -2.76
CA LEU A 129 14.42 4.56 -1.55
C LEU A 129 13.16 3.74 -1.83
N HIS A 130 12.27 4.22 -2.71
CA HIS A 130 11.08 3.46 -3.10
C HIS A 130 11.42 2.20 -3.90
N GLU A 131 12.40 2.27 -4.79
CA GLU A 131 12.85 1.11 -5.57
C GLU A 131 13.47 0.03 -4.65
N LEU A 132 14.30 0.45 -3.70
CA LEU A 132 14.84 -0.46 -2.68
C LEU A 132 13.75 -1.07 -1.80
N LEU A 133 12.77 -0.28 -1.37
CA LEU A 133 11.64 -0.76 -0.59
C LEU A 133 10.82 -1.79 -1.37
N GLU A 134 10.58 -1.57 -2.65
CA GLU A 134 9.89 -2.53 -3.51
C GLU A 134 10.62 -3.88 -3.56
N GLU A 135 11.94 -3.87 -3.71
CA GLU A 135 12.73 -5.10 -3.73
C GLU A 135 12.72 -5.83 -2.37
N VAL A 136 12.75 -5.09 -1.26
CA VAL A 136 12.63 -5.66 0.10
C VAL A 136 11.23 -6.26 0.31
N ILE A 137 10.17 -5.55 -0.09
CA ILE A 137 8.79 -6.04 -0.01
C ILE A 137 8.60 -7.33 -0.83
N LEU A 138 9.31 -7.46 -1.93
CA LEU A 138 9.27 -8.63 -2.80
C LEU A 138 10.16 -9.79 -2.33
N ASP A 139 10.85 -9.65 -1.20
CA ASP A 139 11.87 -10.60 -0.70
C ASP A 139 12.99 -10.89 -1.74
N THR A 140 13.27 -9.96 -2.64
CA THR A 140 14.36 -10.06 -3.61
C THR A 140 15.65 -9.42 -3.12
N LEU A 141 15.55 -8.59 -2.07
CA LEU A 141 16.67 -7.91 -1.45
C LEU A 141 16.52 -7.95 0.09
N PRO A 142 17.53 -8.42 0.86
CA PRO A 142 17.47 -8.36 2.31
C PRO A 142 17.49 -6.91 2.82
N ASN A 143 16.72 -6.62 3.88
CA ASN A 143 16.70 -5.31 4.52
C ASN A 143 17.91 -5.15 5.46
N GLU A 144 19.10 -5.12 4.89
CA GLU A 144 20.38 -4.95 5.60
C GLU A 144 21.09 -3.71 5.07
N HIS A 145 21.64 -2.89 5.99
CA HIS A 145 22.27 -1.61 5.68
C HIS A 145 23.29 -1.69 4.52
N ASP A 146 24.26 -2.60 4.61
CA ASP A 146 25.34 -2.69 3.63
C ASP A 146 24.87 -3.26 2.28
N VAL A 147 23.86 -4.11 2.30
CA VAL A 147 23.25 -4.69 1.09
C VAL A 147 22.47 -3.60 0.33
N LEU A 148 21.66 -2.84 1.06
CA LEU A 148 20.89 -1.74 0.49
C LEU A 148 21.79 -0.62 -0.05
N LEU A 149 22.88 -0.26 0.65
CA LEU A 149 23.83 0.73 0.15
C LEU A 149 24.50 0.29 -1.16
N ARG A 150 24.97 -0.95 -1.24
CA ARG A 150 25.57 -1.48 -2.49
C ARG A 150 24.58 -1.45 -3.64
N LYS A 151 23.33 -1.79 -3.39
CA LYS A 151 22.28 -1.75 -4.41
C LYS A 151 21.99 -0.30 -4.82
N ALA A 152 21.93 0.64 -3.86
CA ALA A 152 21.72 2.06 -4.13
C ALA A 152 22.80 2.64 -5.07
N VAL A 153 24.08 2.30 -4.86
CA VAL A 153 25.17 2.69 -5.77
C VAL A 153 24.89 2.26 -7.20
N GLY A 154 24.48 1.01 -7.40
CA GLY A 154 24.14 0.51 -8.73
C GLY A 154 22.92 1.17 -9.37
N LEU A 155 21.98 1.72 -8.57
CA LEU A 155 20.84 2.50 -9.07
C LEU A 155 21.26 3.92 -9.46
N ILE A 156 22.16 4.54 -8.71
CA ILE A 156 22.70 5.88 -8.99
C ILE A 156 23.46 5.90 -10.33
N GLU A 157 24.27 4.86 -10.61
CA GLU A 157 25.06 4.76 -11.84
C GLU A 157 24.22 4.57 -13.11
N ARG A 158 22.93 4.21 -12.98
CA ARG A 158 22.00 4.01 -14.08
C ARG A 158 21.15 5.23 -14.44
N THR A 159 21.21 6.27 -13.60
CA THR A 159 20.40 7.49 -13.70
C THR A 159 21.22 8.65 -14.24
#